data_e612983a8b12466038ef1136e4f604e7
#
_entry.id   e612983a8b12466038ef1136e4f604e7
#
_cell.length_a   1.000
_cell.length_b   1.000
_cell.length_c   1.000
_cell.angle_alpha   90.00
_cell.angle_beta   90.00
_cell.angle_gamma   90.00
#
_symmetry.space_group_name_H-M   'P 1'
#
loop_
_entity.id
_entity.type
_entity.pdbx_description
1 polymer ?
#
loop_
_entity_poly.entity_id
_entity_poly.type
_entity_poly.pdbx_seq_one_letter_code
_entity_poly.pdbx_strand_id
1 'polypeptide(L)'
;MLPRLLYAEQKGGFCSFMKKNQTAFMKLCLADALIKLMKTQDFDTINVNSICREADIGRTTFYRYFENKNSKEEMLLFKIKYEWAQYSDRHENDVQGKKPDLTEFIYDNKNLFSMLYQNNLISVIMHALEDLIPSGETYDKQASYLMSFFIYGYFGIIYQWIKYDFDETPEQIQKHINDTLASGLAQNS
;
A
#
# COMPACT_ATOMS: atom_id res chain seq x y z
N MET A 1 -11.25 12.06 11.29
CA MET A 1 -10.36 11.52 12.35
C MET A 1 -9.18 10.91 11.62
N LEU A 2 -7.93 11.32 11.85
CA LEU A 2 -6.75 10.83 11.13
C LEU A 2 -6.22 9.56 11.79
N PRO A 3 -5.67 8.59 11.01
CA PRO A 3 -5.24 7.31 11.56
C PRO A 3 -4.13 7.45 12.60
N ARG A 4 -4.21 6.65 13.65
CA ARG A 4 -3.27 6.58 14.77
C ARG A 4 -1.82 6.27 14.38
N LEU A 5 -1.57 5.69 13.22
CA LEU A 5 -0.22 5.39 12.70
C LEU A 5 0.63 6.66 12.42
N LEU A 6 0.00 7.83 12.31
CA LEU A 6 0.71 9.11 12.26
C LEU A 6 0.91 9.72 13.66
N TYR A 7 0.43 9.05 14.72
CA TYR A 7 0.39 9.59 16.09
C TYR A 7 1.44 9.02 17.05
N ALA A 8 2.10 7.94 16.69
CA ALA A 8 3.19 7.41 17.52
C ALA A 8 4.45 8.23 17.26
N GLU A 9 4.75 9.11 18.17
CA GLU A 9 5.92 10.00 18.30
C GLU A 9 5.77 11.39 17.67
N GLN A 10 5.27 12.32 18.46
CA GLN A 10 5.97 13.54 18.87
C GLN A 10 5.02 14.49 19.63
N LYS A 11 5.40 14.86 20.83
CA LYS A 11 4.86 16.03 21.56
C LYS A 11 5.26 17.31 20.81
N GLY A 12 4.58 17.59 19.72
CA GLY A 12 4.67 18.83 18.98
C GLY A 12 3.27 19.39 18.82
N GLY A 13 3.05 20.63 19.25
CA GLY A 13 1.73 21.25 19.35
C GLY A 13 0.95 21.31 18.03
N PHE A 14 -0.28 21.83 18.10
CA PHE A 14 -1.28 21.99 17.04
C PHE A 14 -0.72 22.41 15.64
N CYS A 15 0.34 23.22 15.61
CA CYS A 15 1.01 23.65 14.39
C CYS A 15 1.75 22.49 13.66
N SER A 16 2.31 21.51 14.39
CA SER A 16 2.94 20.31 13.83
C SER A 16 1.90 19.36 13.25
N PHE A 17 0.75 19.24 13.90
CA PHE A 17 -0.41 18.46 13.42
C PHE A 17 -0.95 19.00 12.09
N MET A 18 -1.16 20.30 11.99
CA MET A 18 -1.63 20.96 10.76
C MET A 18 -0.63 20.80 9.61
N LYS A 19 0.68 20.88 9.86
CA LYS A 19 1.72 20.68 8.84
C LYS A 19 1.76 19.22 8.35
N LYS A 20 1.64 18.23 9.24
CA LYS A 20 1.60 16.81 8.84
C LYS A 20 0.39 16.50 7.95
N ASN A 21 -0.77 17.05 8.30
CA ASN A 21 -1.99 16.89 7.50
C ASN A 21 -1.85 17.52 6.13
N GLN A 22 -1.29 18.72 6.06
CA GLN A 22 -1.07 19.40 4.78
C GLN A 22 -0.08 18.64 3.91
N THR A 23 0.99 18.08 4.49
CA THR A 23 1.96 17.25 3.76
C THR A 23 1.32 15.99 3.18
N ALA A 24 0.54 15.25 3.98
CA ALA A 24 -0.15 14.06 3.52
C ALA A 24 -1.16 14.40 2.40
N PHE A 25 -1.93 15.47 2.57
CA PHE A 25 -2.87 15.95 1.57
C PHE A 25 -2.18 16.27 0.24
N MET A 26 -1.07 17.02 0.26
CA MET A 26 -0.34 17.37 -0.97
C MET A 26 0.27 16.14 -1.66
N LYS A 27 0.79 15.17 -0.89
CA LYS A 27 1.28 13.90 -1.44
C LYS A 27 0.16 13.10 -2.10
N LEU A 28 -1.03 13.07 -1.49
CA LEU A 28 -2.21 12.41 -2.08
C LEU A 28 -2.65 13.08 -3.38
N CYS A 29 -2.75 14.41 -3.42
CA CYS A 29 -3.10 15.12 -4.65
C CYS A 29 -2.14 14.79 -5.81
N LEU A 30 -0.83 14.70 -5.53
CA LEU A 30 0.17 14.31 -6.53
C LEU A 30 0.01 12.84 -6.96
N ALA A 31 -0.22 11.93 -6.01
CA ALA A 31 -0.45 10.52 -6.30
C ALA A 31 -1.74 10.30 -7.12
N ASP A 32 -2.83 10.97 -6.75
CA ASP A 32 -4.10 10.90 -7.48
C ASP A 32 -3.98 11.46 -8.90
N ALA A 33 -3.21 12.55 -9.07
CA ALA A 33 -2.90 13.10 -10.39
C ALA A 33 -2.10 12.11 -11.26
N LEU A 34 -1.10 11.45 -10.69
CA LEU A 34 -0.35 10.39 -11.37
C LEU A 34 -1.27 9.25 -11.79
N ILE A 35 -2.09 8.72 -10.88
CA ILE A 35 -3.06 7.64 -11.15
C ILE A 35 -4.04 8.05 -12.26
N LYS A 36 -4.49 9.30 -12.26
CA LYS A 36 -5.38 9.81 -13.31
C LYS A 36 -4.71 9.84 -14.67
N LEU A 37 -3.45 10.28 -14.75
CA LEU A 37 -2.66 10.29 -15.98
C LEU A 37 -2.39 8.87 -16.50
N MET A 38 -2.11 7.91 -15.61
CA MET A 38 -1.87 6.50 -15.95
C MET A 38 -3.08 5.81 -16.63
N LYS A 39 -4.28 6.36 -16.52
CA LYS A 39 -5.45 5.84 -17.25
C LYS A 39 -5.40 6.09 -18.75
N THR A 40 -4.59 7.02 -19.22
CA THR A 40 -4.56 7.48 -20.61
C THR A 40 -3.16 7.55 -21.21
N GLN A 41 -2.11 7.37 -20.41
CA GLN A 41 -0.71 7.50 -20.82
C GLN A 41 0.12 6.39 -20.20
N ASP A 42 1.14 5.93 -20.91
CA ASP A 42 2.13 5.01 -20.38
C ASP A 42 2.88 5.62 -19.22
N PHE A 43 3.07 4.86 -18.14
CA PHE A 43 3.73 5.29 -16.91
C PHE A 43 5.10 5.94 -17.17
N ASP A 44 5.91 5.36 -18.06
CA ASP A 44 7.25 5.86 -18.37
C ASP A 44 7.24 7.22 -19.06
N THR A 45 6.18 7.55 -19.81
CA THR A 45 6.03 8.82 -20.51
C THR A 45 5.52 9.95 -19.62
N ILE A 46 4.92 9.63 -18.48
CA ILE A 46 4.42 10.64 -17.55
C ILE A 46 5.59 11.35 -16.87
N ASN A 47 5.68 12.66 -17.05
CA ASN A 47 6.73 13.47 -16.44
C ASN A 47 6.21 14.36 -15.29
N VAL A 48 7.13 14.88 -14.49
CA VAL A 48 6.81 15.72 -13.31
C VAL A 48 5.96 16.93 -13.67
N ASN A 49 6.17 17.53 -14.85
CA ASN A 49 5.40 18.71 -15.26
C ASN A 49 3.94 18.38 -15.50
N SER A 50 3.63 17.22 -16.10
CA SER A 50 2.26 16.76 -16.31
C SER A 50 1.56 16.43 -14.99
N ILE A 51 2.28 15.79 -14.05
CA ILE A 51 1.75 15.50 -12.70
C ILE A 51 1.44 16.78 -11.95
N CYS A 52 2.38 17.73 -11.91
CA CYS A 52 2.20 19.01 -11.23
C CYS A 52 1.03 19.82 -11.82
N ARG A 53 0.89 19.84 -13.15
CA ARG A 53 -0.24 20.50 -13.82
C ARG A 53 -1.57 19.84 -13.49
N GLU A 54 -1.63 18.51 -13.52
CA GLU A 54 -2.84 17.74 -13.22
C GLU A 54 -3.28 17.92 -11.76
N ALA A 55 -2.32 18.00 -10.83
CA ALA A 55 -2.56 18.20 -9.40
C ALA A 55 -2.81 19.66 -9.01
N ASP A 56 -2.59 20.62 -9.91
CA ASP A 56 -2.54 22.07 -9.62
C ASP A 56 -1.53 22.40 -8.49
N ILE A 57 -0.36 21.76 -8.53
CA ILE A 57 0.70 21.88 -7.53
C ILE A 57 2.00 22.34 -8.21
N GLY A 58 2.63 23.38 -7.64
CA GLY A 58 3.90 23.89 -8.17
C GLY A 58 5.06 22.90 -8.04
N ARG A 59 5.98 22.89 -9.03
CA ARG A 59 7.17 22.01 -9.06
C ARG A 59 8.04 22.10 -7.80
N THR A 60 8.18 23.28 -7.22
CA THR A 60 8.93 23.45 -5.95
C THR A 60 8.32 22.65 -4.83
N THR A 61 6.98 22.59 -4.77
CA THR A 61 6.26 21.78 -3.78
C THR A 61 6.41 20.30 -4.07
N PHE A 62 6.37 19.90 -5.35
CA PHE A 62 6.64 18.52 -5.76
C PHE A 62 7.99 18.04 -5.24
N TYR A 63 9.08 18.74 -5.58
CA TYR A 63 10.43 18.37 -5.18
C TYR A 63 10.69 18.44 -3.66
N ARG A 64 9.86 19.14 -2.91
CA ARG A 64 9.92 19.12 -1.44
C ARG A 64 9.48 17.78 -0.87
N TYR A 65 8.62 17.05 -1.57
CA TYR A 65 8.01 15.80 -1.08
C TYR A 65 8.54 14.55 -1.77
N PHE A 66 9.04 14.68 -3.00
CA PHE A 66 9.49 13.59 -3.86
C PHE A 66 10.76 14.01 -4.60
N GLU A 67 11.92 13.75 -3.98
CA GLU A 67 13.22 14.19 -4.49
C GLU A 67 13.94 13.13 -5.34
N ASN A 68 13.51 11.88 -5.31
CA ASN A 68 14.23 10.74 -5.88
C ASN A 68 13.89 10.46 -7.34
N LYS A 69 14.76 9.68 -8.00
CA LYS A 69 14.52 9.20 -9.37
C LYS A 69 13.25 8.33 -9.48
N ASN A 70 12.89 7.62 -8.41
CA ASN A 70 11.72 6.75 -8.32
C ASN A 70 10.51 7.47 -7.69
N SER A 71 10.43 8.79 -7.86
CA SER A 71 9.37 9.60 -7.23
C SER A 71 7.95 9.18 -7.62
N LYS A 72 7.75 8.64 -8.82
CA LYS A 72 6.44 8.14 -9.28
C LYS A 72 6.03 6.87 -8.52
N GLU A 73 6.93 5.92 -8.38
CA GLU A 73 6.71 4.70 -7.60
C GLU A 73 6.50 5.03 -6.11
N GLU A 74 7.25 5.99 -5.57
CA GLU A 74 7.07 6.46 -4.19
C GLU A 74 5.69 7.10 -3.97
N MET A 75 5.14 7.80 -4.95
CA MET A 75 3.77 8.35 -4.87
C MET A 75 2.73 7.23 -4.79
N LEU A 76 2.88 6.19 -5.64
CA LEU A 76 1.96 5.04 -5.65
C LEU A 76 2.07 4.24 -4.35
N LEU A 77 3.28 3.99 -3.86
CA LEU A 77 3.53 3.34 -2.58
C LEU A 77 2.91 4.14 -1.43
N PHE A 78 3.12 5.46 -1.40
CA PHE A 78 2.50 6.34 -0.41
C PHE A 78 0.97 6.26 -0.44
N LYS A 79 0.37 6.25 -1.65
CA LYS A 79 -1.09 6.12 -1.82
C LYS A 79 -1.61 4.82 -1.23
N ILE A 80 -1.01 3.68 -1.57
CA ILE A 80 -1.43 2.37 -1.05
C ILE A 80 -1.34 2.35 0.49
N LYS A 81 -0.21 2.78 1.06
CA LYS A 81 -0.03 2.82 2.52
C LYS A 81 -1.04 3.73 3.22
N TYR A 82 -1.32 4.87 2.63
CA TYR A 82 -2.30 5.80 3.18
C TYR A 82 -3.71 5.21 3.17
N GLU A 83 -4.13 4.61 2.05
CA GLU A 83 -5.45 3.98 1.92
C GLU A 83 -5.59 2.78 2.87
N TRP A 84 -4.53 1.96 3.00
CA TRP A 84 -4.51 0.88 3.98
C TRP A 84 -4.66 1.39 5.41
N ALA A 85 -3.93 2.44 5.79
CA ALA A 85 -4.04 3.04 7.11
C ALA A 85 -5.45 3.56 7.40
N GLN A 86 -6.10 4.21 6.40
CA GLN A 86 -7.50 4.66 6.52
C GLN A 86 -8.48 3.48 6.63
N TYR A 87 -8.26 2.42 5.87
CA TYR A 87 -9.05 1.20 5.92
C TYR A 87 -8.93 0.54 7.30
N SER A 88 -7.72 0.34 7.79
CA SER A 88 -7.45 -0.27 9.11
C SER A 88 -8.07 0.52 10.26
N ASP A 89 -7.91 1.86 10.27
CA ASP A 89 -8.47 2.72 11.31
C ASP A 89 -10.01 2.63 11.38
N ARG A 90 -10.66 2.53 10.23
CA ARG A 90 -12.13 2.36 10.17
C ARG A 90 -12.57 1.02 10.76
N HIS A 91 -11.84 -0.07 10.48
CA HIS A 91 -12.19 -1.42 10.95
C HIS A 91 -11.78 -1.66 12.40
N GLU A 92 -10.68 -1.08 12.89
CA GLU A 92 -10.31 -1.14 14.30
C GLU A 92 -11.34 -0.45 15.22
N ASN A 93 -12.05 0.54 14.71
CA ASN A 93 -13.09 1.28 15.43
C ASN A 93 -14.51 0.77 15.12
N ASP A 94 -14.65 -0.33 14.37
CA ASP A 94 -15.96 -0.92 14.05
C ASP A 94 -16.59 -1.54 15.29
N VAL A 95 -17.83 -1.18 15.56
CA VAL A 95 -18.64 -1.70 16.68
C VAL A 95 -18.88 -3.22 16.56
N GLN A 96 -18.79 -3.76 15.35
CA GLN A 96 -18.95 -5.20 15.08
C GLN A 96 -17.67 -6.00 15.30
N GLY A 97 -16.53 -5.35 15.57
CA GLY A 97 -15.26 -6.00 15.89
C GLY A 97 -14.60 -6.72 14.70
N LYS A 98 -14.98 -6.38 13.47
CA LYS A 98 -14.34 -6.92 12.26
C LYS A 98 -12.92 -6.38 12.17
N LYS A 99 -11.93 -7.28 12.19
CA LYS A 99 -10.52 -6.88 12.02
C LYS A 99 -10.24 -6.46 10.57
N PRO A 100 -9.28 -5.54 10.35
CA PRO A 100 -8.84 -5.20 9.00
C PRO A 100 -8.36 -6.45 8.26
N ASP A 101 -8.84 -6.65 7.03
CA ASP A 101 -8.46 -7.76 6.16
C ASP A 101 -7.75 -7.20 4.90
N LEU A 102 -6.51 -7.63 4.69
CA LEU A 102 -5.69 -7.16 3.59
C LEU A 102 -6.21 -7.67 2.23
N THR A 103 -6.80 -8.85 2.20
CA THR A 103 -7.39 -9.44 0.98
C THR A 103 -8.60 -8.62 0.53
N GLU A 104 -9.50 -8.28 1.46
CA GLU A 104 -10.63 -7.39 1.19
C GLU A 104 -10.16 -6.01 0.72
N PHE A 105 -9.17 -5.41 1.41
CA PHE A 105 -8.62 -4.12 1.01
C PHE A 105 -8.08 -4.13 -0.42
N ILE A 106 -7.35 -5.17 -0.80
CA ILE A 106 -6.81 -5.31 -2.16
C ILE A 106 -7.96 -5.43 -3.17
N TYR A 107 -9.00 -6.20 -2.86
CA TYR A 107 -10.16 -6.35 -3.73
C TYR A 107 -10.96 -5.06 -3.91
N ASP A 108 -11.18 -4.31 -2.83
CA ASP A 108 -11.85 -3.00 -2.87
C ASP A 108 -11.08 -1.99 -3.74
N ASN A 109 -9.76 -2.15 -3.83
CA ASN A 109 -8.86 -1.33 -4.63
C ASN A 109 -8.38 -2.02 -5.92
N LYS A 110 -9.08 -3.05 -6.41
CA LYS A 110 -8.64 -3.89 -7.54
C LYS A 110 -8.27 -3.10 -8.81
N ASN A 111 -8.96 -2.00 -9.08
CA ASN A 111 -8.64 -1.16 -10.24
C ASN A 111 -7.23 -0.54 -10.14
N LEU A 112 -6.80 -0.14 -8.95
CA LEU A 112 -5.44 0.35 -8.72
C LEU A 112 -4.43 -0.78 -8.89
N PHE A 113 -4.68 -1.93 -8.28
CA PHE A 113 -3.76 -3.08 -8.35
C PHE A 113 -3.65 -3.66 -9.76
N SER A 114 -4.75 -3.77 -10.52
CA SER A 114 -4.73 -4.14 -11.94
C SER A 114 -3.93 -3.15 -12.78
N MET A 115 -4.09 -1.84 -12.53
CA MET A 115 -3.34 -0.80 -13.24
C MET A 115 -1.84 -0.89 -12.92
N LEU A 116 -1.43 -1.15 -11.68
CA LEU A 116 -0.03 -1.37 -11.32
C LEU A 116 0.54 -2.59 -12.07
N TYR A 117 -0.20 -3.69 -12.12
CA TYR A 117 0.19 -4.89 -12.85
C TYR A 117 0.37 -4.62 -14.35
N GLN A 118 -0.59 -3.95 -14.98
CA GLN A 118 -0.56 -3.62 -16.41
C GLN A 118 0.60 -2.70 -16.80
N ASN A 119 1.06 -1.86 -15.87
CA ASN A 119 2.21 -0.96 -16.05
C ASN A 119 3.55 -1.56 -15.54
N ASN A 120 3.62 -2.86 -15.27
CA ASN A 120 4.82 -3.55 -14.74
C ASN A 120 5.32 -2.98 -13.39
N LEU A 121 4.42 -2.40 -12.58
CA LEU A 121 4.71 -1.79 -11.28
C LEU A 121 4.37 -2.72 -10.10
N ILE A 122 4.44 -4.03 -10.33
CA ILE A 122 4.12 -5.01 -9.29
C ILE A 122 5.06 -4.92 -8.07
N SER A 123 6.29 -4.42 -8.26
CA SER A 123 7.24 -4.14 -7.19
C SER A 123 6.71 -3.13 -6.17
N VAL A 124 5.85 -2.20 -6.57
CA VAL A 124 5.22 -1.23 -5.66
C VAL A 124 4.33 -1.96 -4.65
N ILE A 125 3.61 -2.99 -5.08
CA ILE A 125 2.77 -3.83 -4.21
C ILE A 125 3.67 -4.62 -3.25
N MET A 126 4.76 -5.21 -3.75
CA MET A 126 5.72 -5.95 -2.93
C MET A 126 6.31 -5.04 -1.84
N HIS A 127 6.79 -3.86 -2.19
CA HIS A 127 7.33 -2.91 -1.20
C HIS A 127 6.29 -2.48 -0.17
N ALA A 128 5.00 -2.37 -0.57
CA ALA A 128 3.94 -2.09 0.39
C ALA A 128 3.76 -3.23 1.41
N LEU A 129 3.88 -4.48 0.97
CA LEU A 129 3.78 -5.65 1.85
C LEU A 129 5.04 -5.85 2.72
N GLU A 130 6.22 -5.49 2.24
CA GLU A 130 7.48 -5.58 2.99
C GLU A 130 7.47 -4.73 4.26
N ASP A 131 6.72 -3.63 4.27
CA ASP A 131 6.56 -2.81 5.47
C ASP A 131 5.78 -3.51 6.60
N LEU A 132 5.12 -4.62 6.31
CA LEU A 132 4.52 -5.49 7.32
C LEU A 132 5.58 -6.35 8.05
N ILE A 133 6.80 -6.45 7.52
CA ILE A 133 7.91 -7.10 8.20
C ILE A 133 8.40 -6.13 9.28
N PRO A 134 8.29 -6.49 10.56
CA PRO A 134 8.79 -5.62 11.61
C PRO A 134 10.30 -5.42 11.45
N SER A 135 10.71 -4.21 11.12
CA SER A 135 12.11 -3.80 11.11
C SER A 135 12.50 -3.31 12.50
N GLY A 136 13.13 -4.17 13.30
CA GLY A 136 13.61 -3.75 14.62
C GLY A 136 14.26 -4.87 15.41
N GLU A 137 14.99 -4.52 16.46
CA GLU A 137 15.77 -5.41 17.35
C GLU A 137 14.92 -6.44 18.13
N THR A 138 13.60 -6.44 17.95
CA THR A 138 12.62 -7.25 18.70
C THR A 138 12.38 -8.66 18.12
N TYR A 139 12.83 -8.93 16.90
CA TYR A 139 12.63 -10.23 16.26
C TYR A 139 13.96 -10.95 16.09
N ASP A 140 13.99 -12.23 16.49
CA ASP A 140 15.12 -13.06 16.20
C ASP A 140 15.22 -13.37 14.68
N LYS A 141 16.38 -13.83 14.27
CA LYS A 141 16.67 -14.13 12.87
C LYS A 141 15.71 -15.20 12.27
N GLN A 142 15.28 -16.16 13.09
CA GLN A 142 14.39 -17.24 12.65
C GLN A 142 12.97 -16.69 12.40
N ALA A 143 12.45 -15.84 13.29
CA ALA A 143 11.17 -15.18 13.10
C ALA A 143 11.17 -14.29 11.85
N SER A 144 12.27 -13.58 11.57
CA SER A 144 12.42 -12.77 10.35
C SER A 144 12.34 -13.61 9.08
N TYR A 145 12.98 -14.78 9.05
CA TYR A 145 12.90 -15.70 7.91
C TYR A 145 11.47 -16.23 7.71
N LEU A 146 10.81 -16.61 8.81
CA LEU A 146 9.43 -17.10 8.75
C LEU A 146 8.48 -16.02 8.24
N MET A 147 8.58 -14.80 8.76
CA MET A 147 7.77 -13.67 8.31
C MET A 147 8.00 -13.36 6.82
N SER A 148 9.24 -13.36 6.37
CA SER A 148 9.56 -13.18 4.95
C SER A 148 8.89 -14.26 4.10
N PHE A 149 8.99 -15.53 4.49
CA PHE A 149 8.32 -16.62 3.78
C PHE A 149 6.81 -16.40 3.65
N PHE A 150 6.13 -16.00 4.73
CA PHE A 150 4.70 -15.72 4.69
C PHE A 150 4.37 -14.52 3.80
N ILE A 151 5.11 -13.44 3.90
CA ILE A 151 4.83 -12.22 3.12
C ILE A 151 5.06 -12.47 1.62
N TYR A 152 6.16 -13.13 1.24
CA TYR A 152 6.42 -13.45 -0.16
C TYR A 152 5.47 -14.53 -0.70
N GLY A 153 5.06 -15.50 0.12
CA GLY A 153 4.02 -16.47 -0.23
C GLY A 153 2.67 -15.82 -0.45
N TYR A 154 2.26 -14.94 0.47
CA TYR A 154 1.04 -14.15 0.34
C TYR A 154 1.07 -13.27 -0.92
N PHE A 155 2.17 -12.56 -1.15
CA PHE A 155 2.37 -11.78 -2.38
C PHE A 155 2.20 -12.65 -3.63
N GLY A 156 2.75 -13.87 -3.64
CA GLY A 156 2.60 -14.79 -4.77
C GLY A 156 1.14 -15.12 -5.08
N ILE A 157 0.31 -15.34 -4.06
CA ILE A 157 -1.14 -15.57 -4.21
C ILE A 157 -1.82 -14.31 -4.76
N ILE A 158 -1.56 -13.15 -4.18
CA ILE A 158 -2.12 -11.87 -4.64
C ILE A 158 -1.72 -11.57 -6.08
N TYR A 159 -0.45 -11.83 -6.44
CA TYR A 159 0.04 -11.66 -7.81
C TYR A 159 -0.75 -12.53 -8.81
N GLN A 160 -1.01 -13.81 -8.50
CA GLN A 160 -1.83 -14.66 -9.35
C GLN A 160 -3.26 -14.17 -9.44
N TRP A 161 -3.85 -13.75 -8.33
CA TRP A 161 -5.21 -13.22 -8.31
C TRP A 161 -5.37 -11.96 -9.17
N ILE A 162 -4.41 -11.02 -9.12
CA ILE A 162 -4.37 -9.87 -10.02
C ILE A 162 -4.27 -10.32 -11.48
N LYS A 163 -3.39 -11.29 -11.77
CA LYS A 163 -3.16 -11.84 -13.10
C LYS A 163 -4.42 -12.51 -13.69
N TYR A 164 -5.26 -13.10 -12.85
CA TYR A 164 -6.55 -13.68 -13.20
C TYR A 164 -7.71 -12.67 -13.11
N ASP A 165 -7.40 -11.37 -13.07
CA ASP A 165 -8.37 -10.27 -13.07
C ASP A 165 -9.39 -10.36 -11.92
N PHE A 166 -8.92 -10.81 -10.74
CA PHE A 166 -9.73 -10.92 -9.53
C PHE A 166 -11.00 -11.79 -9.72
N ASP A 167 -10.87 -12.92 -10.41
CA ASP A 167 -11.97 -13.83 -10.77
C ASP A 167 -12.58 -14.58 -9.57
N GLU A 168 -11.90 -14.61 -8.42
CA GLU A 168 -12.37 -15.16 -7.16
C GLU A 168 -12.74 -14.08 -6.14
N THR A 169 -13.55 -14.44 -5.15
CA THR A 169 -13.89 -13.52 -4.06
C THR A 169 -12.77 -13.46 -3.01
N PRO A 170 -12.71 -12.39 -2.16
CA PRO A 170 -11.76 -12.34 -1.05
C PRO A 170 -11.84 -13.57 -0.12
N GLU A 171 -13.03 -14.09 0.15
CA GLU A 171 -13.23 -15.26 1.00
C GLU A 171 -12.66 -16.54 0.38
N GLN A 172 -12.75 -16.69 -0.97
CA GLN A 172 -12.15 -17.83 -1.68
C GLN A 172 -10.63 -17.75 -1.61
N ILE A 173 -10.04 -16.57 -1.84
CA ILE A 173 -8.59 -16.35 -1.69
C ILE A 173 -8.13 -16.62 -0.26
N GLN A 174 -8.87 -16.13 0.74
CA GLN A 174 -8.55 -16.38 2.15
C GLN A 174 -8.59 -17.88 2.48
N LYS A 175 -9.54 -18.62 1.91
CA LYS A 175 -9.60 -20.07 2.03
C LYS A 175 -8.38 -20.74 1.43
N HIS A 176 -7.95 -20.35 0.22
CA HIS A 176 -6.73 -20.89 -0.41
C HIS A 176 -5.48 -20.65 0.45
N ILE A 177 -5.36 -19.46 1.04
CA ILE A 177 -4.26 -19.14 1.96
C ILE A 177 -4.27 -20.10 3.16
N ASN A 178 -5.43 -20.26 3.81
CA ASN A 178 -5.58 -21.11 4.99
C ASN A 178 -5.33 -22.59 4.68
N ASP A 179 -5.85 -23.11 3.57
CA ASP A 179 -5.66 -24.49 3.13
C ASP A 179 -4.19 -24.77 2.81
N THR A 180 -3.49 -23.84 2.20
CA THR A 180 -2.05 -23.95 1.90
C THR A 180 -1.22 -24.00 3.17
N LEU A 181 -1.52 -23.13 4.14
CA LEU A 181 -0.85 -23.11 5.44
C LEU A 181 -1.10 -24.39 6.23
N ALA A 182 -2.35 -24.89 6.28
CA ALA A 182 -2.70 -26.12 6.96
C ALA A 182 -1.99 -27.35 6.34
N SER A 183 -1.93 -27.44 5.02
CA SER A 183 -1.27 -28.53 4.31
C SER A 183 0.25 -28.55 4.54
N GLY A 184 0.88 -27.36 4.57
CA GLY A 184 2.32 -27.23 4.85
C GLY A 184 2.71 -27.63 6.28
N LEU A 185 1.82 -27.44 7.25
CA LEU A 185 2.05 -27.82 8.64
C LEU A 185 1.81 -29.34 8.89
N ALA A 186 0.85 -29.95 8.16
CA ALA A 186 0.49 -31.35 8.33
C ALA A 186 1.56 -32.35 7.78
N GLN A 187 2.42 -31.93 6.87
CA GLN A 187 3.47 -32.78 6.31
C GLN A 187 4.72 -32.91 7.19
N ASN A 188 4.80 -32.15 8.29
CA ASN A 188 5.93 -32.13 9.21
C ASN A 188 5.61 -32.76 10.58
N SER A 189 4.49 -33.48 10.71
CA SER A 189 4.08 -34.24 11.88
C SER A 189 4.15 -35.73 11.61
#